data_f9939164f7c70c0b2e753f3df635030e
#
_entry.id   f9939164f7c70c0b2e753f3df635030e
#
_cell.length_a   1.000
_cell.length_b   1.000
_cell.length_c   1.000
_cell.angle_alpha   90.00
_cell.angle_beta   90.00
_cell.angle_gamma   90.00
#
_symmetry.space_group_name_H-M   'P 1'
#
loop_
_entity.id
_entity.type
_entity.pdbx_description
1 polymer ?
#
loop_
_entity_poly.entity_id
_entity_poly.type
_entity_poly.pdbx_seq_one_letter_code
_entity_poly.pdbx_strand_id
1 'polypeptide(L)'
;IRDRMYLGPTQRRDAMAALYAADDPRIACLLDPTVLATASGARSWNWAMLLTAGGTVSMIDDDCFLPVCRPPSWQRHWSMQNAAANEGRFFDGAMPSLAEMQEDPWQEALAVLGQSPGALAQRDGLLIRQVAGQTIEQLSSWNAGRRVAAVIAGIHGGHVFNSALYLNITDSHSLRDLLREPFELARLQGDRLWQGVTVPRLTSNAAYTPFLIDNRELVPFAPTAGRADDTAFLGVLSAIAPDSSFAMLPMLIGHAPVDHRDRLDAMFRELL
;
A
#
# COMPACT_ATOMS: atom_id res chain seq x y z
N ILE A 1 18.38 15.49 -1.28
CA ILE A 1 18.72 14.09 -0.88
C ILE A 1 20.21 14.09 -0.63
N ARG A 2 20.63 14.03 0.65
CA ARG A 2 22.05 14.12 1.00
C ARG A 2 22.79 12.80 0.85
N ASP A 3 22.14 11.68 1.14
CA ASP A 3 22.78 10.37 1.10
C ASP A 3 21.95 9.41 0.24
N ARG A 4 22.58 8.88 -0.81
CA ARG A 4 22.03 7.81 -1.63
C ARG A 4 22.89 6.58 -1.40
N MET A 5 22.26 5.48 -1.00
CA MET A 5 22.92 4.19 -0.89
C MET A 5 22.43 3.30 -2.04
N TYR A 6 23.35 2.78 -2.82
CA TYR A 6 23.06 1.75 -3.79
C TYR A 6 23.55 0.40 -3.25
N LEU A 7 22.63 -0.55 -3.15
CA LEU A 7 22.92 -1.91 -2.72
C LEU A 7 22.88 -2.85 -3.91
N GLY A 8 23.95 -2.86 -4.68
CA GLY A 8 24.16 -3.84 -5.73
C GLY A 8 24.48 -5.24 -5.18
N PRO A 9 24.61 -6.26 -6.06
CA PRO A 9 24.86 -7.63 -5.63
C PRO A 9 26.11 -7.82 -4.75
N THR A 10 27.17 -7.06 -5.01
CA THR A 10 28.41 -7.12 -4.21
C THR A 10 28.19 -6.55 -2.83
N GLN A 11 27.61 -5.35 -2.71
CA GLN A 11 27.33 -4.71 -1.43
C GLN A 11 26.38 -5.55 -0.55
N ARG A 12 25.39 -6.17 -1.17
CA ARG A 12 24.48 -7.11 -0.45
C ARG A 12 25.22 -8.30 0.10
N ARG A 13 26.11 -8.91 -0.67
CA ARG A 13 26.96 -10.03 -0.24
C ARG A 13 27.87 -9.65 0.93
N ASP A 14 28.54 -8.50 0.82
CA ASP A 14 29.42 -7.99 1.86
C ASP A 14 28.64 -7.70 3.17
N ALA A 15 27.46 -7.11 3.04
CA ALA A 15 26.58 -6.88 4.19
C ALA A 15 26.09 -8.19 4.83
N MET A 16 25.72 -9.19 4.02
CA MET A 16 25.35 -10.52 4.56
C MET A 16 26.51 -11.19 5.29
N ALA A 17 27.72 -11.12 4.75
CA ALA A 17 28.91 -11.64 5.39
C ALA A 17 29.20 -10.91 6.73
N ALA A 18 29.03 -9.59 6.77
CA ALA A 18 29.20 -8.79 7.98
C ALA A 18 28.14 -9.11 9.07
N LEU A 19 26.95 -9.54 8.66
CA LEU A 19 25.88 -9.98 9.57
C LEU A 19 26.04 -11.44 10.03
N TYR A 20 27.13 -12.11 9.65
CA TYR A 20 27.33 -13.55 9.91
C TYR A 20 26.20 -14.46 9.40
N ALA A 21 25.45 -13.98 8.41
CA ALA A 21 24.24 -14.62 7.94
C ALA A 21 24.41 -15.27 6.56
N ALA A 22 25.60 -15.16 5.95
CA ALA A 22 25.85 -15.63 4.58
C ALA A 22 25.59 -17.14 4.40
N ASP A 23 25.78 -17.94 5.43
CA ASP A 23 25.62 -19.40 5.40
C ASP A 23 24.27 -19.88 5.96
N ASP A 24 23.42 -18.98 6.45
CA ASP A 24 22.09 -19.38 6.92
C ASP A 24 21.08 -19.35 5.74
N PRO A 25 20.58 -20.51 5.29
CA PRO A 25 19.69 -20.59 4.14
C PRO A 25 18.37 -19.83 4.34
N ARG A 26 17.95 -19.61 5.59
CA ARG A 26 16.73 -18.83 5.91
C ARG A 26 16.96 -17.35 5.64
N ILE A 27 18.11 -16.84 6.05
CA ILE A 27 18.50 -15.44 5.80
C ILE A 27 18.79 -15.23 4.31
N ALA A 28 19.50 -16.16 3.67
CA ALA A 28 19.75 -16.13 2.23
C ALA A 28 18.43 -16.09 1.44
N CYS A 29 17.43 -16.89 1.78
CA CYS A 29 16.12 -16.88 1.16
C CYS A 29 15.44 -15.50 1.22
N LEU A 30 15.62 -14.77 2.31
CA LEU A 30 14.99 -13.46 2.53
C LEU A 30 15.74 -12.29 1.88
N LEU A 31 17.05 -12.40 1.73
CA LEU A 31 17.90 -11.26 1.34
C LEU A 31 18.67 -11.47 0.03
N ASP A 32 19.02 -12.70 -0.33
CA ASP A 32 19.83 -13.00 -1.51
C ASP A 32 18.96 -13.17 -2.77
N PRO A 33 19.08 -12.30 -3.78
CA PRO A 33 18.28 -12.40 -5.00
C PRO A 33 18.66 -13.63 -5.87
N THR A 34 19.77 -14.33 -5.57
CA THR A 34 20.24 -15.47 -6.36
C THR A 34 19.66 -16.81 -5.89
N VAL A 35 19.10 -16.87 -4.69
CA VAL A 35 18.66 -18.14 -4.06
C VAL A 35 17.34 -18.68 -4.61
N LEU A 36 16.46 -17.81 -5.11
CA LEU A 36 15.20 -18.22 -5.72
C LEU A 36 15.02 -17.49 -7.06
N ALA A 37 14.61 -18.24 -8.07
CA ALA A 37 14.41 -17.71 -9.44
C ALA A 37 13.17 -16.81 -9.60
N THR A 38 12.39 -16.58 -8.55
CA THR A 38 11.18 -15.76 -8.61
C THR A 38 11.51 -14.29 -8.46
N ALA A 39 11.13 -13.49 -9.44
CA ALA A 39 11.23 -12.04 -9.38
C ALA A 39 10.20 -11.50 -8.36
N SER A 40 10.65 -11.23 -7.14
CA SER A 40 9.87 -10.57 -6.11
C SER A 40 10.60 -9.30 -5.68
N GLY A 41 9.90 -8.18 -5.61
CA GLY A 41 10.40 -6.91 -5.04
C GLY A 41 10.71 -7.03 -3.54
N ALA A 42 10.13 -8.02 -2.87
CA ALA A 42 10.20 -8.22 -1.43
C ALA A 42 11.62 -8.28 -0.86
N ARG A 43 12.60 -8.82 -1.61
CA ARG A 43 13.99 -8.83 -1.14
C ARG A 43 14.59 -7.44 -1.03
N SER A 44 14.26 -6.56 -1.95
CA SER A 44 14.66 -5.15 -1.88
C SER A 44 13.98 -4.45 -0.70
N TRP A 45 12.72 -4.77 -0.44
CA TRP A 45 12.00 -4.31 0.75
C TRP A 45 12.66 -4.81 2.03
N ASN A 46 13.01 -6.10 2.10
CA ASN A 46 13.66 -6.68 3.26
C ASN A 46 14.99 -6.00 3.58
N TRP A 47 15.77 -5.66 2.56
CA TRP A 47 16.98 -4.87 2.73
C TRP A 47 16.67 -3.45 3.23
N ALA A 48 15.68 -2.78 2.65
CA ALA A 48 15.27 -1.44 3.09
C ALA A 48 14.82 -1.46 4.56
N MET A 49 14.00 -2.43 4.95
CA MET A 49 13.55 -2.58 6.34
C MET A 49 14.68 -2.88 7.30
N LEU A 50 15.62 -3.75 6.93
CA LEU A 50 16.78 -4.06 7.77
C LEU A 50 17.66 -2.82 7.99
N LEU A 51 17.94 -2.06 6.93
CA LEU A 51 18.79 -0.86 7.00
C LEU A 51 18.12 0.33 7.71
N THR A 52 16.80 0.34 7.78
CA THR A 52 16.03 1.40 8.43
C THR A 52 15.48 0.97 9.80
N ALA A 53 15.93 -0.16 10.32
CA ALA A 53 15.55 -0.62 11.66
C ALA A 53 15.85 0.46 12.71
N GLY A 54 14.90 0.74 13.58
CA GLY A 54 14.97 1.84 14.55
C GLY A 54 14.40 3.17 14.04
N GLY A 55 13.89 3.21 12.79
CA GLY A 55 13.34 4.41 12.17
C GLY A 55 12.00 4.19 11.48
N THR A 56 11.77 4.96 10.44
CA THR A 56 10.61 4.82 9.54
C THR A 56 11.10 4.58 8.11
N VAL A 57 10.33 3.86 7.31
CA VAL A 57 10.67 3.59 5.92
C VAL A 57 9.50 3.94 5.02
N SER A 58 9.77 4.68 3.93
CA SER A 58 8.83 4.90 2.85
C SER A 58 9.13 3.94 1.71
N MET A 59 8.07 3.28 1.22
CA MET A 59 8.15 2.38 0.08
C MET A 59 7.45 3.02 -1.11
N ILE A 60 8.15 3.10 -2.22
CA ILE A 60 7.63 3.59 -3.50
C ILE A 60 8.12 2.62 -4.56
N ASP A 61 7.21 2.02 -5.30
CA ASP A 61 7.53 1.12 -6.38
C ASP A 61 8.13 1.89 -7.58
N ASP A 62 8.86 1.22 -8.43
CA ASP A 62 9.59 1.80 -9.55
C ASP A 62 8.68 2.30 -10.69
N ASP A 63 7.43 1.88 -10.70
CA ASP A 63 6.38 2.35 -11.60
C ASP A 63 5.48 3.43 -10.97
N CYS A 64 5.82 3.89 -9.77
CA CYS A 64 5.17 5.00 -9.11
C CYS A 64 5.86 6.34 -9.41
N PHE A 65 5.08 7.41 -9.47
CA PHE A 65 5.60 8.76 -9.73
C PHE A 65 4.94 9.82 -8.83
N LEU A 66 5.64 10.93 -8.68
CA LEU A 66 5.20 12.11 -7.95
C LEU A 66 4.70 13.18 -8.95
N PRO A 67 3.91 14.14 -8.51
CA PRO A 67 3.55 14.45 -7.13
C PRO A 67 2.45 13.55 -6.54
N VAL A 68 2.33 13.53 -5.22
CA VAL A 68 1.19 12.93 -4.53
C VAL A 68 0.00 13.88 -4.64
N CYS A 69 -1.16 13.34 -4.99
CA CYS A 69 -2.38 14.10 -5.23
C CYS A 69 -3.45 13.83 -4.17
N ARG A 70 -4.43 14.72 -4.09
CA ARG A 70 -5.65 14.51 -3.32
C ARG A 70 -6.75 13.92 -4.19
N PRO A 71 -7.51 12.93 -3.71
CA PRO A 71 -8.75 12.55 -4.38
C PRO A 71 -9.77 13.71 -4.33
N PRO A 72 -10.68 13.81 -5.31
CA PRO A 72 -11.73 14.81 -5.28
C PRO A 72 -12.59 14.68 -4.02
N SER A 73 -13.01 15.83 -3.47
CA SER A 73 -13.89 15.88 -2.27
C SER A 73 -13.32 15.22 -1.02
N TRP A 74 -12.00 15.14 -0.91
CA TRP A 74 -11.35 14.61 0.27
C TRP A 74 -11.71 15.40 1.53
N GLN A 75 -11.66 14.73 2.69
CA GLN A 75 -11.99 15.32 3.99
C GLN A 75 -10.90 14.94 4.99
N ARG A 76 -10.72 15.76 6.03
CA ARG A 76 -9.66 15.57 7.01
C ARG A 76 -10.08 14.70 8.19
N HIS A 77 -11.36 14.72 8.57
CA HIS A 77 -11.84 13.95 9.71
C HIS A 77 -11.78 12.43 9.45
N TRP A 78 -11.52 11.68 10.46
CA TRP A 78 -11.53 10.22 10.41
C TRP A 78 -12.95 9.68 10.25
N SER A 79 -13.07 8.58 9.55
CA SER A 79 -14.36 7.93 9.38
C SER A 79 -14.35 6.51 9.92
N MET A 80 -15.37 6.23 10.74
CA MET A 80 -15.79 4.87 11.08
C MET A 80 -17.16 4.67 10.40
N GLN A 81 -17.16 4.19 9.18
CA GLN A 81 -18.37 3.95 8.40
C GLN A 81 -18.38 2.54 7.84
N ASN A 82 -19.58 2.02 7.64
CA ASN A 82 -19.79 0.72 7.02
C ASN A 82 -19.41 0.69 5.53
N ALA A 83 -19.22 1.82 4.91
CA ALA A 83 -18.88 1.85 3.51
C ALA A 83 -17.42 1.51 3.32
N ALA A 84 -17.26 0.55 2.52
CA ALA A 84 -16.22 0.29 1.57
C ALA A 84 -14.83 0.76 1.90
N ALA A 85 -14.05 -0.22 1.89
CA ALA A 85 -12.64 -0.06 2.04
C ALA A 85 -12.05 0.92 1.01
N ASN A 86 -12.37 0.83 -0.24
CA ASN A 86 -11.80 1.67 -1.27
C ASN A 86 -12.86 2.23 -2.18
N GLU A 87 -12.68 3.48 -2.54
CA GLU A 87 -13.39 4.15 -3.60
C GLU A 87 -12.56 4.09 -4.88
N GLY A 88 -13.22 4.07 -6.01
CA GLY A 88 -12.58 4.13 -7.32
C GLY A 88 -13.41 4.96 -8.28
N ARG A 89 -12.75 5.69 -9.16
CA ARG A 89 -13.37 6.44 -10.24
C ARG A 89 -12.74 6.04 -11.56
N PHE A 90 -13.60 5.70 -12.49
CA PHE A 90 -13.24 5.28 -13.84
C PHE A 90 -13.74 6.33 -14.82
N PHE A 91 -12.89 6.75 -15.74
CA PHE A 91 -13.19 7.81 -16.68
C PHE A 91 -13.22 7.22 -18.11
N ASP A 92 -14.25 7.54 -18.89
CA ASP A 92 -14.37 7.12 -20.30
C ASP A 92 -13.41 7.90 -21.22
N GLY A 93 -12.84 8.98 -20.73
CA GLY A 93 -11.85 9.82 -21.40
C GLY A 93 -10.60 10.01 -20.55
N ALA A 94 -9.90 11.11 -20.75
CA ALA A 94 -8.78 11.47 -19.89
C ALA A 94 -9.27 11.71 -18.46
N MET A 95 -8.50 11.21 -17.50
CA MET A 95 -8.76 11.50 -16.09
C MET A 95 -8.62 13.02 -15.85
N PRO A 96 -9.56 13.65 -15.13
CA PRO A 96 -9.40 15.05 -14.74
C PRO A 96 -8.09 15.25 -13.95
N SER A 97 -7.50 16.43 -14.12
CA SER A 97 -6.32 16.78 -13.30
C SER A 97 -6.67 16.72 -11.83
N LEU A 98 -5.94 15.91 -11.10
CA LEU A 98 -6.04 15.82 -9.65
C LEU A 98 -5.27 16.99 -9.02
N ALA A 99 -5.75 17.46 -7.88
CA ALA A 99 -5.06 18.50 -7.13
C ALA A 99 -3.81 17.91 -6.47
N GLU A 100 -2.66 18.46 -6.79
CA GLU A 100 -1.42 18.15 -6.04
C GLU A 100 -1.57 18.54 -4.57
N MET A 101 -1.04 17.73 -3.67
CA MET A 101 -1.01 18.05 -2.25
C MET A 101 -0.14 19.30 -2.03
N GLN A 102 -0.69 20.27 -1.31
CA GLN A 102 0.05 21.48 -0.93
C GLN A 102 0.93 21.22 0.29
N GLU A 103 0.50 20.33 1.16
CA GLU A 103 1.25 19.87 2.32
C GLU A 103 2.23 18.77 1.91
N ASP A 104 3.32 18.64 2.65
CA ASP A 104 4.26 17.54 2.48
C ASP A 104 3.58 16.19 2.85
N PRO A 105 3.38 15.25 1.91
CA PRO A 105 2.68 14.01 2.15
C PRO A 105 3.40 13.11 3.18
N TRP A 106 4.73 13.19 3.27
CA TRP A 106 5.48 12.42 4.27
C TRP A 106 5.28 12.98 5.67
N GLN A 107 5.21 14.30 5.83
CA GLN A 107 4.89 14.92 7.13
C GLN A 107 3.47 14.57 7.58
N GLU A 108 2.51 14.55 6.68
CA GLU A 108 1.15 14.11 7.00
C GLU A 108 1.12 12.64 7.43
N ALA A 109 1.81 11.76 6.71
CA ALA A 109 1.91 10.35 7.05
C ALA A 109 2.64 10.14 8.40
N LEU A 110 3.74 10.84 8.64
CA LEU A 110 4.48 10.79 9.90
C LEU A 110 3.63 11.27 11.10
N ALA A 111 2.77 12.26 10.91
CA ALA A 111 1.87 12.74 11.95
C ALA A 111 0.80 11.71 12.37
N VAL A 112 0.58 10.68 11.55
CA VAL A 112 -0.37 9.59 11.81
C VAL A 112 0.33 8.35 12.35
N LEU A 113 1.54 8.09 11.87
CA LEU A 113 2.30 6.87 12.18
C LEU A 113 2.59 6.77 13.69
N GLY A 114 2.34 5.61 14.27
CA GLY A 114 2.51 5.36 15.72
C GLY A 114 1.41 5.94 16.61
N GLN A 115 0.47 6.70 16.07
CA GLN A 115 -0.63 7.26 16.85
C GLN A 115 -1.68 6.20 17.19
N SER A 116 -2.35 6.41 18.32
CA SER A 116 -3.52 5.61 18.67
C SER A 116 -4.77 6.12 17.96
N PRO A 117 -5.78 5.25 17.71
CA PRO A 117 -7.06 5.66 17.15
C PRO A 117 -7.71 6.81 17.90
N GLY A 118 -7.65 6.79 19.24
CA GLY A 118 -8.20 7.84 20.08
C GLY A 118 -7.50 9.20 19.89
N ALA A 119 -6.18 9.21 19.76
CA ALA A 119 -5.42 10.42 19.50
C ALA A 119 -5.76 11.03 18.13
N LEU A 120 -5.90 10.17 17.11
CA LEU A 120 -6.30 10.59 15.76
C LEU A 120 -7.71 11.20 15.76
N ALA A 121 -8.66 10.52 16.41
CA ALA A 121 -10.04 11.00 16.54
C ALA A 121 -10.12 12.34 17.30
N GLN A 122 -9.30 12.52 18.33
CA GLN A 122 -9.26 13.77 19.09
C GLN A 122 -8.65 14.93 18.29
N ARG A 123 -7.62 14.65 17.50
CA ARG A 123 -6.92 15.67 16.70
C ARG A 123 -7.75 16.16 15.52
N ASP A 124 -8.30 15.25 14.74
CA ASP A 124 -8.88 15.54 13.42
C ASP A 124 -10.42 15.37 13.40
N GLY A 125 -11.01 14.89 14.49
CA GLY A 125 -12.42 14.53 14.58
C GLY A 125 -12.71 13.12 14.04
N LEU A 126 -13.75 12.50 14.57
CA LEU A 126 -14.23 11.18 14.13
C LEU A 126 -15.70 11.28 13.75
N LEU A 127 -16.00 10.94 12.52
CA LEU A 127 -17.37 10.79 12.04
C LEU A 127 -17.79 9.33 12.09
N ILE A 128 -18.73 9.03 12.97
CA ILE A 128 -19.34 7.70 13.06
C ILE A 128 -20.64 7.74 12.28
N ARG A 129 -20.65 7.08 11.13
CA ARG A 129 -21.83 7.08 10.25
C ARG A 129 -22.42 5.71 10.25
N GLN A 130 -22.81 4.87 10.38
CA GLN A 130 -23.33 3.52 10.25
C GLN A 130 -22.37 2.48 10.82
N VAL A 131 -22.43 2.30 12.12
CA VAL A 131 -21.66 1.22 12.78
C VAL A 131 -22.30 -0.15 12.53
N ALA A 132 -23.61 -0.20 12.26
CA ALA A 132 -24.31 -1.44 11.96
C ALA A 132 -23.78 -2.08 10.67
N GLY A 133 -23.41 -3.35 10.72
CA GLY A 133 -22.86 -4.10 9.58
C GLY A 133 -21.34 -3.97 9.40
N GLN A 134 -20.62 -3.30 10.30
CA GLN A 134 -19.17 -3.35 10.30
C GLN A 134 -18.66 -4.72 10.75
N THR A 135 -17.56 -5.16 10.17
CA THR A 135 -16.89 -6.38 10.62
C THR A 135 -16.20 -6.16 11.96
N ILE A 136 -15.99 -7.24 12.71
CA ILE A 136 -15.20 -7.21 13.95
C ILE A 136 -13.80 -6.63 13.70
N GLU A 137 -13.21 -6.92 12.56
CA GLU A 137 -11.89 -6.40 12.16
C GLU A 137 -11.89 -4.87 12.03
N GLN A 138 -12.91 -4.31 11.37
CA GLN A 138 -13.05 -2.85 11.23
C GLN A 138 -13.25 -2.18 12.59
N LEU A 139 -14.07 -2.75 13.44
CA LEU A 139 -14.25 -2.25 14.81
C LEU A 139 -12.99 -2.41 15.66
N SER A 140 -12.28 -3.53 15.50
CA SER A 140 -11.05 -3.78 16.23
C SER A 140 -9.93 -2.79 15.83
N SER A 141 -9.92 -2.29 14.61
CA SER A 141 -8.95 -1.28 14.17
C SER A 141 -9.03 0.03 14.96
N TRP A 142 -10.18 0.29 15.59
CA TRP A 142 -10.43 1.46 16.45
C TRP A 142 -10.21 1.19 17.95
N ASN A 143 -9.64 0.05 18.30
CA ASN A 143 -9.31 -0.25 19.70
C ASN A 143 -8.22 0.73 20.18
N ALA A 144 -8.44 1.29 21.40
CA ALA A 144 -7.55 2.29 21.99
C ALA A 144 -6.12 1.77 22.26
N GLY A 145 -5.93 0.47 22.40
CA GLY A 145 -4.62 -0.17 22.55
C GLY A 145 -3.81 -0.25 21.27
N ARG A 146 -4.45 -0.09 20.12
CA ARG A 146 -3.78 -0.19 18.82
C ARG A 146 -2.98 1.07 18.48
N ARG A 147 -2.01 0.89 17.58
CA ARG A 147 -1.22 1.97 17.01
C ARG A 147 -1.12 1.79 15.49
N VAL A 148 -1.01 2.91 14.79
CA VAL A 148 -0.81 2.90 13.35
C VAL A 148 0.60 2.42 13.03
N ALA A 149 0.73 1.23 12.47
CA ALA A 149 2.01 0.63 12.07
C ALA A 149 2.39 0.96 10.62
N ALA A 150 1.42 1.24 9.77
CA ALA A 150 1.67 1.67 8.41
C ALA A 150 0.62 2.67 7.93
N VAL A 151 1.06 3.57 7.05
CA VAL A 151 0.21 4.50 6.31
C VAL A 151 0.15 4.05 4.87
N ILE A 152 -1.03 4.09 4.28
CA ILE A 152 -1.31 3.61 2.94
C ILE A 152 -1.92 4.74 2.13
N ALA A 153 -1.37 4.95 0.95
CA ALA A 153 -1.92 5.83 -0.07
C ALA A 153 -2.72 5.03 -1.09
N GLY A 154 -3.66 5.67 -1.76
CA GLY A 154 -4.26 5.15 -2.98
C GLY A 154 -3.36 5.40 -4.18
N ILE A 155 -3.85 5.07 -5.37
CA ILE A 155 -3.16 5.24 -6.64
C ILE A 155 -4.01 6.04 -7.62
N HIS A 156 -3.37 6.69 -8.58
CA HIS A 156 -4.01 7.23 -9.78
C HIS A 156 -3.18 6.96 -11.02
N GLY A 157 -3.82 6.90 -12.18
CA GLY A 157 -3.14 6.57 -13.44
C GLY A 157 -3.36 5.14 -13.88
N GLY A 158 -2.36 4.50 -14.42
CA GLY A 158 -2.43 3.13 -14.93
C GLY A 158 -2.64 2.11 -13.82
N HIS A 159 -3.45 1.11 -14.10
CA HIS A 159 -3.67 -0.01 -13.18
C HIS A 159 -3.13 -1.29 -13.80
N VAL A 160 -2.40 -2.08 -13.02
CA VAL A 160 -1.98 -3.41 -13.47
C VAL A 160 -3.17 -4.35 -13.38
N PHE A 161 -3.64 -4.85 -14.51
CA PHE A 161 -4.81 -5.72 -14.59
C PHE A 161 -4.73 -6.95 -13.67
N ASN A 162 -3.55 -7.44 -13.43
CA ASN A 162 -3.31 -8.62 -12.60
C ASN A 162 -3.26 -8.32 -11.08
N SER A 163 -3.39 -7.06 -10.65
CA SER A 163 -3.33 -6.72 -9.23
C SER A 163 -4.61 -7.04 -8.46
N ALA A 164 -5.72 -7.32 -9.15
CA ALA A 164 -7.04 -7.53 -8.55
C ALA A 164 -7.49 -6.43 -7.58
N LEU A 165 -6.82 -5.29 -7.54
CA LEU A 165 -7.13 -4.17 -6.63
C LEU A 165 -8.54 -3.63 -6.85
N TYR A 166 -9.07 -3.74 -8.08
CA TYR A 166 -10.45 -3.37 -8.38
C TYR A 166 -11.48 -4.20 -7.59
N LEU A 167 -11.12 -5.42 -7.13
CA LEU A 167 -11.98 -6.24 -6.28
C LEU A 167 -12.10 -5.66 -4.86
N ASN A 168 -11.20 -4.77 -4.47
CA ASN A 168 -11.26 -4.09 -3.18
C ASN A 168 -12.15 -2.83 -3.22
N ILE A 169 -12.67 -2.47 -4.39
CA ILE A 169 -13.68 -1.40 -4.51
C ILE A 169 -14.98 -1.96 -3.99
N THR A 170 -15.45 -1.41 -2.90
CA THR A 170 -16.68 -1.84 -2.24
C THR A 170 -17.71 -0.70 -2.16
N ASP A 171 -17.35 0.52 -2.53
CA ASP A 171 -18.29 1.63 -2.68
C ASP A 171 -19.28 1.34 -3.81
N SER A 172 -20.58 1.41 -3.50
CA SER A 172 -21.64 1.05 -4.44
C SER A 172 -21.72 1.94 -5.68
N HIS A 173 -21.25 3.19 -5.58
CA HIS A 173 -21.19 4.09 -6.73
C HIS A 173 -20.04 3.68 -7.65
N SER A 174 -18.86 3.47 -7.09
CA SER A 174 -17.67 3.03 -7.82
C SER A 174 -17.88 1.67 -8.49
N LEU A 175 -18.57 0.74 -7.80
CA LEU A 175 -18.92 -0.55 -8.40
C LEU A 175 -19.89 -0.41 -9.58
N ARG A 176 -20.85 0.48 -9.51
CA ARG A 176 -21.74 0.76 -10.65
C ARG A 176 -21.00 1.35 -11.85
N ASP A 177 -20.05 2.26 -11.59
CA ASP A 177 -19.21 2.80 -12.65
C ASP A 177 -18.34 1.72 -13.28
N LEU A 178 -17.75 0.81 -12.47
CA LEU A 178 -16.94 -0.30 -12.94
C LEU A 178 -17.75 -1.31 -13.77
N LEU A 179 -18.96 -1.66 -13.31
CA LEU A 179 -19.81 -2.67 -13.91
C LEU A 179 -20.77 -2.11 -14.97
N ARG A 180 -20.62 -0.85 -15.35
CA ARG A 180 -21.44 -0.20 -16.37
C ARG A 180 -21.34 -0.93 -17.71
N GLU A 181 -22.48 -1.20 -18.32
CA GLU A 181 -22.57 -1.82 -19.63
C GLU A 181 -22.32 -0.81 -20.78
N PRO A 182 -21.61 -1.20 -21.83
CA PRO A 182 -20.85 -2.47 -21.92
C PRO A 182 -19.63 -2.44 -20.99
N PHE A 183 -19.37 -3.55 -20.32
CA PHE A 183 -18.17 -3.69 -19.51
C PHE A 183 -16.94 -3.70 -20.42
N GLU A 184 -16.10 -2.71 -20.26
CA GLU A 184 -14.87 -2.59 -21.04
C GLU A 184 -13.65 -2.79 -20.13
N LEU A 185 -12.91 -3.83 -20.40
CA LEU A 185 -11.64 -4.10 -19.70
C LEU A 185 -10.65 -2.93 -19.83
N ALA A 186 -10.74 -2.19 -20.95
CA ALA A 186 -9.97 -0.99 -21.20
C ALA A 186 -10.17 0.12 -20.15
N ARG A 187 -11.26 0.10 -19.39
CA ARG A 187 -11.46 1.03 -18.27
C ARG A 187 -10.52 0.76 -17.10
N LEU A 188 -10.09 -0.49 -16.95
CA LEU A 188 -9.11 -0.90 -15.94
C LEU A 188 -7.66 -0.68 -16.40
N GLN A 189 -7.48 -0.35 -17.67
CA GLN A 189 -6.18 -0.14 -18.29
C GLN A 189 -5.98 1.35 -18.60
N GLY A 190 -4.75 1.81 -18.45
CA GLY A 190 -4.37 3.17 -18.80
C GLY A 190 -4.67 4.21 -17.73
N ASP A 191 -4.42 5.47 -18.06
CA ASP A 191 -4.43 6.63 -17.15
C ASP A 191 -5.84 7.15 -16.83
N ARG A 192 -6.80 6.26 -16.60
CA ARG A 192 -8.22 6.62 -16.55
C ARG A 192 -8.90 6.30 -15.24
N LEU A 193 -8.13 6.08 -14.19
CA LEU A 193 -8.72 5.79 -12.89
C LEU A 193 -7.94 6.43 -11.75
N TRP A 194 -8.61 6.63 -10.63
CA TRP A 194 -7.97 6.66 -9.32
C TRP A 194 -8.70 5.70 -8.38
N GLN A 195 -7.97 5.18 -7.42
CA GLN A 195 -8.48 4.28 -6.40
C GLN A 195 -7.83 4.56 -5.06
N GLY A 196 -8.64 4.72 -4.01
CA GLY A 196 -8.15 5.07 -2.67
C GLY A 196 -9.29 5.36 -1.73
N VAL A 197 -9.12 6.36 -0.88
CA VAL A 197 -10.14 6.83 0.07
C VAL A 197 -10.27 8.34 -0.02
N THR A 198 -11.47 8.85 0.15
CA THR A 198 -11.72 10.31 0.24
C THR A 198 -11.74 10.79 1.70
N VAL A 199 -11.86 9.89 2.65
CA VAL A 199 -11.89 10.16 4.09
C VAL A 199 -10.90 9.23 4.79
N PRO A 200 -10.01 9.73 5.67
CA PRO A 200 -9.08 8.89 6.40
C PRO A 200 -9.80 7.82 7.21
N ARG A 201 -9.22 6.63 7.26
CA ARG A 201 -9.76 5.53 8.05
C ARG A 201 -8.69 4.57 8.52
N LEU A 202 -9.03 3.78 9.52
CA LEU A 202 -8.23 2.67 10.01
C LEU A 202 -8.74 1.35 9.46
N THR A 203 -7.82 0.46 9.18
CA THR A 203 -8.08 -0.92 8.76
C THR A 203 -7.05 -1.86 9.36
N SER A 204 -7.37 -3.12 9.49
CA SER A 204 -6.44 -4.20 9.83
C SER A 204 -5.97 -4.97 8.59
N ASN A 205 -6.55 -4.66 7.44
CA ASN A 205 -6.20 -5.30 6.17
C ASN A 205 -6.11 -4.25 5.06
N ALA A 206 -5.08 -4.33 4.26
CA ALA A 206 -4.88 -3.47 3.11
C ALA A 206 -4.19 -4.25 1.98
N ALA A 207 -4.43 -3.82 0.76
CA ALA A 207 -3.94 -4.48 -0.45
C ALA A 207 -3.16 -3.50 -1.35
N TYR A 208 -2.41 -2.59 -0.74
CA TYR A 208 -1.58 -1.62 -1.45
C TYR A 208 -0.18 -1.59 -0.84
N THR A 209 0.78 -1.18 -1.64
CA THR A 209 2.12 -0.87 -1.15
C THR A 209 2.04 0.17 -0.02
N PRO A 210 2.58 -0.12 1.16
CA PRO A 210 2.61 0.85 2.25
C PRO A 210 3.42 2.08 1.84
N PHE A 211 2.82 3.26 1.98
CA PHE A 211 3.51 4.52 1.72
C PHE A 211 4.57 4.83 2.78
N LEU A 212 4.25 4.53 4.05
CA LEU A 212 5.15 4.72 5.18
C LEU A 212 4.93 3.62 6.22
N ILE A 213 6.00 3.06 6.75
CA ILE A 213 6.00 1.98 7.75
C ILE A 213 6.73 2.44 9.00
N ASP A 214 6.18 2.14 10.16
CA ASP A 214 6.85 2.26 11.44
C ASP A 214 7.81 1.07 11.65
N ASN A 215 9.09 1.31 11.44
CA ASN A 215 10.14 0.31 11.57
C ASN A 215 11.05 0.58 12.79
N ARG A 216 10.54 1.35 13.76
CA ARG A 216 11.26 1.63 15.02
C ARG A 216 11.50 0.36 15.84
N GLU A 217 10.56 -0.56 15.78
CA GLU A 217 10.75 -1.95 16.15
C GLU A 217 10.80 -2.73 14.85
N LEU A 218 11.83 -3.54 14.62
CA LEU A 218 12.02 -4.22 13.34
C LEU A 218 10.76 -5.00 12.95
N VAL A 219 10.14 -4.60 11.83
CA VAL A 219 8.96 -5.28 11.28
C VAL A 219 9.34 -6.63 10.65
N PRO A 220 8.38 -7.53 10.43
CA PRO A 220 8.65 -8.81 9.76
C PRO A 220 9.18 -8.58 8.35
N PHE A 221 9.93 -9.54 7.85
CA PHE A 221 10.32 -9.52 6.45
C PHE A 221 9.12 -9.82 5.53
N ALA A 222 9.11 -9.16 4.38
CA ALA A 222 8.15 -9.45 3.34
C ALA A 222 8.42 -10.84 2.75
N PRO A 223 7.38 -11.63 2.46
CA PRO A 223 7.53 -12.92 1.81
C PRO A 223 8.20 -12.78 0.44
N THR A 224 9.22 -13.59 0.19
CA THR A 224 10.04 -13.51 -1.04
C THR A 224 9.59 -14.45 -2.15
N ALA A 225 8.50 -15.17 -1.95
CA ALA A 225 7.91 -16.07 -2.93
C ALA A 225 6.45 -15.69 -3.20
N GLY A 226 6.06 -15.74 -4.45
CA GLY A 226 4.70 -15.41 -4.89
C GLY A 226 4.54 -13.98 -5.38
N ARG A 227 3.30 -13.61 -5.66
CA ARG A 227 2.85 -12.25 -5.96
C ARG A 227 2.08 -11.66 -4.78
N ALA A 228 1.82 -10.37 -4.83
CA ALA A 228 1.15 -9.62 -3.75
C ALA A 228 1.95 -9.64 -2.45
N ASP A 229 3.26 -9.46 -2.57
CA ASP A 229 4.21 -9.36 -1.47
C ASP A 229 3.86 -8.23 -0.49
N ASP A 230 3.31 -7.11 -0.99
CA ASP A 230 2.75 -6.01 -0.21
C ASP A 230 1.58 -6.45 0.69
N THR A 231 0.57 -7.09 0.10
CA THR A 231 -0.60 -7.61 0.84
C THR A 231 -0.18 -8.70 1.83
N ALA A 232 0.70 -9.60 1.41
CA ALA A 232 1.21 -10.65 2.26
C ALA A 232 2.05 -10.10 3.42
N PHE A 233 2.89 -9.08 3.18
CA PHE A 233 3.63 -8.38 4.22
C PHE A 233 2.72 -7.76 5.28
N LEU A 234 1.69 -7.00 4.84
CA LEU A 234 0.73 -6.38 5.76
C LEU A 234 -0.07 -7.44 6.53
N GLY A 235 -0.41 -8.55 5.90
CA GLY A 235 -1.05 -9.69 6.57
C GLY A 235 -0.16 -10.31 7.65
N VAL A 236 1.12 -10.53 7.36
CA VAL A 236 2.09 -11.04 8.36
C VAL A 236 2.27 -10.02 9.48
N LEU A 237 2.43 -8.73 9.16
CA LEU A 237 2.55 -7.67 10.15
C LEU A 237 1.33 -7.64 11.09
N SER A 238 0.12 -7.73 10.55
CA SER A 238 -1.10 -7.78 11.35
C SER A 238 -1.18 -9.02 12.25
N ALA A 239 -0.67 -10.16 11.78
CA ALA A 239 -0.69 -11.41 12.53
C ALA A 239 0.30 -11.42 13.70
N ILE A 240 1.51 -10.87 13.52
CA ILE A 240 2.55 -10.86 14.56
C ILE A 240 2.44 -9.65 15.50
N ALA A 241 1.81 -8.57 15.06
CA ALA A 241 1.57 -7.36 15.83
C ALA A 241 0.05 -7.07 15.87
N PRO A 242 -0.73 -7.85 16.65
CA PRO A 242 -2.19 -7.75 16.66
C PRO A 242 -2.71 -6.39 17.17
N ASP A 243 -1.86 -5.63 17.86
CA ASP A 243 -2.13 -4.26 18.29
C ASP A 243 -1.83 -3.21 17.21
N SER A 244 -1.53 -3.65 15.99
CA SER A 244 -1.35 -2.77 14.84
C SER A 244 -2.65 -2.47 14.12
N SER A 245 -2.75 -1.24 13.63
CA SER A 245 -3.73 -0.81 12.63
C SER A 245 -3.00 -0.18 11.46
N PHE A 246 -3.62 -0.15 10.30
CA PHE A 246 -3.11 0.57 9.14
C PHE A 246 -4.00 1.79 8.89
N ALA A 247 -3.39 2.92 8.56
CA ALA A 247 -4.10 4.14 8.23
C ALA A 247 -4.16 4.30 6.71
N MET A 248 -5.34 4.32 6.14
CA MET A 248 -5.52 4.75 4.76
C MET A 248 -5.81 6.25 4.76
N LEU A 249 -4.98 7.02 4.07
CA LEU A 249 -5.12 8.46 3.96
C LEU A 249 -5.63 8.86 2.57
N PRO A 250 -6.33 10.00 2.45
CA PRO A 250 -6.80 10.53 1.18
C PRO A 250 -5.64 11.14 0.37
N MET A 251 -4.72 10.28 -0.01
CA MET A 251 -3.54 10.57 -0.82
C MET A 251 -3.49 9.59 -1.97
N LEU A 252 -3.09 10.05 -3.15
CA LEU A 252 -2.99 9.26 -4.37
C LEU A 252 -1.58 9.40 -4.94
N ILE A 253 -0.86 8.30 -5.08
CA ILE A 253 0.41 8.24 -5.79
C ILE A 253 0.14 7.95 -7.27
N GLY A 254 0.86 8.62 -8.15
CA GLY A 254 0.84 8.29 -9.57
C GLY A 254 1.40 6.89 -9.82
N HIS A 255 0.76 6.12 -10.68
CA HIS A 255 1.15 4.76 -11.02
C HIS A 255 1.08 4.58 -12.55
N ALA A 256 2.21 4.26 -13.17
CA ALA A 256 2.35 4.06 -14.61
C ALA A 256 3.15 2.79 -14.89
N PRO A 257 2.52 1.61 -14.83
CA PRO A 257 3.21 0.34 -15.05
C PRO A 257 3.77 0.27 -16.48
N VAL A 258 5.05 -0.03 -16.58
CA VAL A 258 5.86 0.12 -17.79
C VAL A 258 5.48 -0.84 -18.92
N ASP A 259 4.81 -1.96 -18.66
CA ASP A 259 4.48 -2.94 -19.69
C ASP A 259 3.13 -3.64 -19.46
N HIS A 260 2.08 -3.06 -20.04
CA HIS A 260 0.75 -3.68 -19.98
C HIS A 260 0.57 -4.87 -20.94
N ARG A 261 1.24 -4.91 -22.08
CA ARG A 261 0.96 -5.89 -23.13
C ARG A 261 1.61 -7.24 -22.87
N ASP A 262 2.88 -7.25 -22.56
CA ASP A 262 3.62 -8.50 -22.39
C ASP A 262 3.20 -9.28 -21.15
N ARG A 263 2.76 -8.58 -20.10
CA ARG A 263 2.28 -9.21 -18.86
C ARG A 263 0.90 -9.83 -19.00
N LEU A 264 0.00 -9.24 -19.78
CA LEU A 264 -1.31 -9.81 -20.08
C LEU A 264 -1.17 -11.09 -20.91
N ASP A 265 -0.33 -11.07 -21.93
CA ASP A 265 -0.07 -12.23 -22.77
C ASP A 265 0.57 -13.37 -21.97
N ALA A 266 1.49 -13.08 -21.07
CA ALA A 266 2.08 -14.08 -20.18
C ALA A 266 1.02 -14.69 -19.22
N MET A 267 0.17 -13.86 -18.63
CA MET A 267 -0.87 -14.32 -17.71
C MET A 267 -1.93 -15.18 -18.41
N PHE A 268 -2.36 -14.81 -19.61
CA PHE A 268 -3.30 -15.62 -20.38
C PHE A 268 -2.69 -16.95 -20.85
N ARG A 269 -1.38 -17.00 -21.09
CA ARG A 269 -0.67 -18.26 -21.40
C ARG A 269 -0.52 -19.18 -20.19
N GLU A 270 -0.49 -18.64 -18.97
CA GLU A 270 -0.45 -19.43 -17.74
C GLU A 270 -1.83 -19.96 -17.31
N LEU A 271 -2.91 -19.36 -17.81
CA LEU A 271 -4.29 -19.75 -17.50
C LEU A 271 -4.90 -20.73 -18.54
N LEU A 272 -4.27 -20.93 -19.68
CA LEU A 272 -4.66 -21.86 -20.76
C LEU A 272 -3.75 -23.08 -20.78
#